data_62a20fad8d91a6dc0ad5c3cce6428c58
#
_entry.id   62a20fad8d91a6dc0ad5c3cce6428c58
#
_cell.length_a   1.000
_cell.length_b   1.000
_cell.length_c   1.000
_cell.angle_alpha   90.00
_cell.angle_beta   90.00
_cell.angle_gamma   90.00
#
_symmetry.space_group_name_H-M   'P 1'
#
loop_
_entity.id
_entity.type
_entity.pdbx_description
1 polymer ?
#
loop_
_entity_poly.entity_id
_entity_poly.type
_entity_poly.pdbx_seq_one_letter_code
_entity_poly.pdbx_strand_id
1 'polypeptide(L)'
;MKINLVLLVITTFLFAENSPSFKTQLMSDGFSQPLLVRFHPETNAMFVVEQTGKIKLIEKNKTTTFIDLSESVMTGPIPDERGLLGMALHPNFVTNGLFYVSYVDKDNFSVVARFFYDNKKQKVDLMSEIRLFHFEQPYGNHNGGHLEFSPKDNYLYLGFGDGGSSGDPQNNAQDLSNFLGKILRIDINTESGYKIPASNPYKNEQDKLDEIWAYGLRNPWRFSFDKINGDLYIGDVGQYLWEEINKISSNESNINFGWKIMEGNHCYETEVCNQDGLTKPIFEYPSDASYAFSLMNINQKNVYGCSVTGGYVYRGNKINDLSGLYLFSDFCTGKIWSLNPVKGVTNDLTPHLLGNKKNMISSFGEDIYGELYIVEFSGSIYKIVPSNE
;
A
#
# COMPACT_ATOMS: atom_id res chain seq x y z
N MET A 1 20.48 -15.32 74.41
CA MET A 1 19.95 -15.65 73.07
C MET A 1 19.79 -14.37 72.29
N LYS A 2 20.76 -14.04 71.39
CA LYS A 2 20.74 -12.79 70.64
C LYS A 2 20.09 -13.09 69.29
N ILE A 3 18.97 -12.43 69.03
CA ILE A 3 18.25 -12.53 67.73
C ILE A 3 18.87 -11.50 66.81
N ASN A 4 19.57 -11.99 65.77
CA ASN A 4 20.07 -11.14 64.67
C ASN A 4 18.92 -10.90 63.69
N LEU A 5 18.48 -9.64 63.63
CA LEU A 5 17.52 -9.18 62.64
C LEU A 5 18.26 -8.92 61.31
N VAL A 6 18.05 -9.79 60.30
CA VAL A 6 18.57 -9.56 58.93
C VAL A 6 17.57 -8.65 58.23
N LEU A 7 17.98 -7.41 57.96
CA LEU A 7 17.21 -6.45 57.16
C LEU A 7 17.39 -6.79 55.67
N LEU A 8 16.35 -7.36 55.03
CA LEU A 8 16.34 -7.62 53.58
C LEU A 8 15.99 -6.30 52.87
N VAL A 9 16.99 -5.63 52.30
CA VAL A 9 16.77 -4.45 51.43
C VAL A 9 16.35 -4.95 50.05
N ILE A 10 15.04 -4.88 49.75
CA ILE A 10 14.49 -5.14 48.42
C ILE A 10 14.71 -3.84 47.60
N THR A 11 15.76 -3.80 46.78
CA THR A 11 15.93 -2.79 45.74
C THR A 11 14.97 -3.10 44.61
N THR A 12 13.83 -2.43 44.55
CA THR A 12 12.96 -2.37 43.37
C THR A 12 13.68 -1.55 42.31
N PHE A 13 14.23 -2.24 41.30
CA PHE A 13 14.58 -1.60 40.06
C PHE A 13 13.29 -1.19 39.38
N LEU A 14 12.92 0.07 39.46
CA LEU A 14 11.97 0.70 38.56
C LEU A 14 12.69 0.76 37.18
N PHE A 15 12.37 -0.20 36.31
CA PHE A 15 12.60 0.01 34.90
C PHE A 15 11.71 1.18 34.49
N ALA A 16 12.30 2.34 34.28
CA ALA A 16 11.62 3.40 33.57
C ALA A 16 11.31 2.82 32.19
N GLU A 17 10.04 2.51 31.90
CA GLU A 17 9.58 2.33 30.53
C GLU A 17 9.92 3.64 29.83
N ASN A 18 10.93 3.60 28.96
CA ASN A 18 11.24 4.74 28.12
C ASN A 18 9.99 5.02 27.29
N SER A 19 9.36 6.17 27.54
CA SER A 19 8.25 6.63 26.72
C SER A 19 8.71 6.59 25.26
N PRO A 20 7.86 6.14 24.33
CA PRO A 20 8.24 6.04 22.93
C PRO A 20 8.69 7.41 22.41
N SER A 21 9.71 7.41 21.55
CA SER A 21 10.31 8.64 21.00
C SER A 21 9.38 9.33 19.98
N PHE A 22 8.24 8.69 19.62
CA PHE A 22 7.28 9.18 18.63
C PHE A 22 5.82 8.86 19.01
N LYS A 23 4.90 9.60 18.40
CA LYS A 23 3.45 9.49 18.56
C LYS A 23 2.74 9.84 17.25
N THR A 24 1.41 9.71 17.20
CA THR A 24 0.59 10.25 16.11
C THR A 24 0.01 11.61 16.46
N GLN A 25 -0.10 12.46 15.44
CA GLN A 25 -0.79 13.73 15.46
C GLN A 25 -1.89 13.73 14.39
N LEU A 26 -3.14 14.04 14.77
CA LEU A 26 -4.23 14.21 13.81
C LEU A 26 -3.92 15.42 12.91
N MET A 27 -3.89 15.20 11.60
CA MET A 27 -3.64 16.25 10.61
C MET A 27 -4.92 16.77 9.99
N SER A 28 -5.85 15.88 9.69
CA SER A 28 -7.14 16.22 9.10
C SER A 28 -8.10 15.06 9.26
N ASP A 29 -9.41 15.34 9.21
CA ASP A 29 -10.47 14.35 9.28
C ASP A 29 -11.67 14.71 8.39
N GLY A 30 -12.74 13.89 8.43
CA GLY A 30 -13.98 14.11 7.68
C GLY A 30 -13.93 13.65 6.23
N PHE A 31 -12.99 12.79 5.87
CA PHE A 31 -12.91 12.16 4.54
C PHE A 31 -13.83 10.94 4.44
N SER A 32 -14.28 10.66 3.20
CA SER A 32 -15.13 9.51 2.90
C SER A 32 -14.28 8.33 2.41
N GLN A 33 -14.03 7.34 3.30
CA GLN A 33 -13.25 6.15 2.96
C GLN A 33 -11.90 6.48 2.28
N PRO A 34 -11.01 7.25 2.95
CA PRO A 34 -9.73 7.60 2.35
C PRO A 34 -8.85 6.35 2.22
N LEU A 35 -8.26 6.19 1.03
CA LEU A 35 -7.42 5.05 0.70
C LEU A 35 -5.95 5.39 0.49
N LEU A 36 -5.62 6.66 0.27
CA LEU A 36 -4.26 7.06 -0.06
C LEU A 36 -4.07 8.56 0.17
N VAL A 37 -2.86 8.94 0.56
CA VAL A 37 -2.42 10.34 0.52
C VAL A 37 -1.19 10.47 -0.38
N ARG A 38 -1.10 11.61 -1.10
CA ARG A 38 0.05 12.04 -1.90
C ARG A 38 0.37 13.47 -1.57
N PHE A 39 1.58 13.89 -1.82
CA PHE A 39 2.03 15.25 -1.50
C PHE A 39 2.54 15.97 -2.73
N HIS A 40 2.14 17.23 -2.85
CA HIS A 40 2.63 18.10 -3.91
C HIS A 40 4.15 18.30 -3.75
N PRO A 41 4.96 18.06 -4.80
CA PRO A 41 6.41 17.95 -4.67
C PRO A 41 7.13 19.25 -4.27
N GLU A 42 6.48 20.42 -4.36
CA GLU A 42 7.06 21.69 -3.92
C GLU A 42 6.39 22.26 -2.66
N THR A 43 5.05 22.23 -2.62
CA THR A 43 4.29 22.93 -1.56
C THR A 43 4.00 22.03 -0.36
N ASN A 44 4.23 20.73 -0.49
CA ASN A 44 3.81 19.72 0.49
C ASN A 44 2.28 19.73 0.78
N ALA A 45 1.47 20.31 -0.12
CA ALA A 45 0.03 20.21 -0.03
C ALA A 45 -0.40 18.73 -0.18
N MET A 46 -1.39 18.31 0.59
CA MET A 46 -1.77 16.90 0.68
C MET A 46 -2.99 16.62 -0.20
N PHE A 47 -2.86 15.64 -1.10
CA PHE A 47 -3.97 15.04 -1.84
C PHE A 47 -4.46 13.83 -1.05
N VAL A 48 -5.77 13.73 -0.85
CA VAL A 48 -6.42 12.58 -0.19
C VAL A 48 -7.34 11.92 -1.20
N VAL A 49 -7.08 10.66 -1.50
CA VAL A 49 -7.86 9.83 -2.42
C VAL A 49 -8.97 9.15 -1.63
N GLU A 50 -10.21 9.48 -1.94
CA GLU A 50 -11.41 8.86 -1.37
C GLU A 50 -11.91 7.73 -2.30
N GLN A 51 -12.15 6.54 -1.76
CA GLN A 51 -12.65 5.38 -2.52
C GLN A 51 -13.89 5.71 -3.35
N THR A 52 -14.71 6.61 -2.84
CA THR A 52 -15.97 7.08 -3.44
C THR A 52 -15.81 7.89 -4.73
N GLY A 53 -14.57 8.08 -5.22
CA GLY A 53 -14.29 8.68 -6.52
C GLY A 53 -13.80 10.14 -6.46
N LYS A 54 -13.53 10.68 -5.27
CA LYS A 54 -13.02 12.06 -5.15
C LYS A 54 -11.56 12.08 -4.70
N ILE A 55 -10.82 13.07 -5.20
CA ILE A 55 -9.54 13.45 -4.63
C ILE A 55 -9.70 14.83 -4.01
N LYS A 56 -9.38 14.94 -2.72
CA LYS A 56 -9.34 16.18 -1.98
C LYS A 56 -7.94 16.76 -1.97
N LEU A 57 -7.82 18.07 -2.00
CA LEU A 57 -6.57 18.80 -1.83
C LEU A 57 -6.64 19.64 -0.56
N ILE A 58 -5.67 19.44 0.32
CA ILE A 58 -5.48 20.22 1.55
C ILE A 58 -4.28 21.13 1.35
N GLU A 59 -4.54 22.41 1.31
CA GLU A 59 -3.51 23.45 1.23
C GLU A 59 -3.83 24.60 2.19
N LYS A 60 -2.88 25.02 3.00
CA LYS A 60 -3.03 26.14 3.95
C LYS A 60 -4.27 25.99 4.84
N ASN A 61 -4.52 24.80 5.37
CA ASN A 61 -5.68 24.46 6.21
C ASN A 61 -7.04 24.58 5.51
N LYS A 62 -7.06 24.60 4.19
CA LYS A 62 -8.29 24.58 3.40
C LYS A 62 -8.38 23.28 2.61
N THR A 63 -9.51 22.59 2.74
CA THR A 63 -9.83 21.40 1.95
C THR A 63 -10.70 21.78 0.75
N THR A 64 -10.29 21.37 -0.45
CA THR A 64 -11.03 21.56 -1.69
C THR A 64 -11.12 20.24 -2.46
N THR A 65 -12.07 20.12 -3.37
CA THR A 65 -12.11 18.98 -4.29
C THR A 65 -11.14 19.26 -5.45
N PHE A 66 -10.12 18.40 -5.58
CA PHE A 66 -9.14 18.47 -6.67
C PHE A 66 -9.72 17.89 -7.98
N ILE A 67 -10.32 16.69 -7.89
CA ILE A 67 -11.06 16.04 -8.98
C ILE A 67 -12.24 15.25 -8.41
N ASP A 68 -13.33 15.18 -9.16
CA ASP A 68 -14.51 14.37 -8.84
C ASP A 68 -14.80 13.42 -9.99
N LEU A 69 -14.58 12.12 -9.75
CA LEU A 69 -14.82 11.00 -10.68
C LEU A 69 -15.97 10.09 -10.19
N SER A 70 -16.77 10.53 -9.20
CA SER A 70 -17.82 9.71 -8.58
C SER A 70 -18.85 9.16 -9.58
N GLU A 71 -19.09 9.89 -10.68
CA GLU A 71 -19.98 9.43 -11.74
C GLU A 71 -19.37 8.32 -12.62
N SER A 72 -18.05 8.19 -12.66
CA SER A 72 -17.33 7.20 -13.46
C SER A 72 -16.95 5.94 -12.68
N VAL A 73 -16.84 6.08 -11.35
CA VAL A 73 -16.28 5.05 -10.48
C VAL A 73 -17.37 4.13 -9.94
N MET A 74 -17.11 2.81 -9.98
CA MET A 74 -17.95 1.82 -9.30
C MET A 74 -17.76 1.94 -7.79
N THR A 75 -18.85 2.00 -7.05
CA THR A 75 -18.87 1.93 -5.58
C THR A 75 -20.03 1.08 -5.13
N GLY A 76 -19.80 0.23 -4.14
CA GLY A 76 -20.80 -0.63 -3.53
C GLY A 76 -20.91 -0.42 -2.02
N PRO A 77 -21.82 -1.17 -1.36
CA PRO A 77 -21.86 -1.20 0.10
C PRO A 77 -20.58 -1.85 0.65
N ILE A 78 -20.11 -1.38 1.79
CA ILE A 78 -18.94 -1.96 2.49
C ILE A 78 -19.25 -3.40 2.94
N PRO A 79 -18.35 -4.37 2.70
CA PRO A 79 -17.05 -4.23 2.06
C PRO A 79 -17.12 -4.30 0.53
N ASP A 80 -16.61 -3.28 -0.15
CA ASP A 80 -16.37 -3.29 -1.60
C ASP A 80 -14.92 -2.86 -1.84
N GLU A 81 -14.15 -3.63 -2.63
CA GLU A 81 -12.76 -3.30 -2.93
C GLU A 81 -12.62 -2.41 -4.16
N ARG A 82 -13.69 -2.21 -4.91
CA ARG A 82 -13.73 -1.31 -6.08
C ARG A 82 -13.79 0.14 -5.64
N GLY A 83 -13.55 1.04 -6.56
CA GLY A 83 -13.57 2.46 -6.28
C GLY A 83 -12.45 3.20 -6.99
N LEU A 84 -12.13 4.40 -6.50
CA LEU A 84 -10.93 5.13 -6.85
C LEU A 84 -9.78 4.64 -5.95
N LEU A 85 -8.85 3.87 -6.52
CA LEU A 85 -7.93 3.02 -5.78
C LEU A 85 -6.49 3.58 -5.69
N GLY A 86 -6.10 4.42 -6.64
CA GLY A 86 -4.74 4.94 -6.71
C GLY A 86 -4.63 6.31 -7.35
N MET A 87 -3.54 7.00 -6.99
CA MET A 87 -3.09 8.25 -7.59
C MET A 87 -1.58 8.32 -7.58
N ALA A 88 -0.99 8.80 -8.69
CA ALA A 88 0.42 9.15 -8.76
C ALA A 88 0.59 10.50 -9.47
N LEU A 89 1.40 11.40 -8.92
CA LEU A 89 1.80 12.62 -9.58
C LEU A 89 2.98 12.33 -10.50
N HIS A 90 2.97 12.86 -11.72
CA HIS A 90 4.11 12.77 -12.61
C HIS A 90 5.37 13.35 -11.92
N PRO A 91 6.58 12.79 -12.09
CA PRO A 91 7.80 13.35 -11.50
C PRO A 91 8.01 14.85 -11.79
N ASN A 92 7.55 15.31 -12.96
CA ASN A 92 7.57 16.73 -13.34
C ASN A 92 6.19 17.41 -13.21
N PHE A 93 5.34 16.96 -12.29
CA PHE A 93 3.96 17.48 -12.09
C PHE A 93 3.91 19.00 -12.01
N VAL A 94 4.84 19.62 -11.32
CA VAL A 94 4.94 21.09 -11.15
C VAL A 94 4.97 21.82 -12.48
N THR A 95 5.65 21.25 -13.48
CA THR A 95 5.84 21.88 -14.78
C THR A 95 4.82 21.44 -15.82
N ASN A 96 4.41 20.16 -15.79
CA ASN A 96 3.56 19.58 -16.82
C ASN A 96 2.10 19.35 -16.38
N GLY A 97 1.81 19.42 -15.07
CA GLY A 97 0.46 19.23 -14.53
C GLY A 97 -0.10 17.80 -14.68
N LEU A 98 0.71 16.82 -15.11
CA LEU A 98 0.22 15.49 -15.39
C LEU A 98 0.14 14.66 -14.10
N PHE A 99 -0.95 13.92 -13.94
CA PHE A 99 -1.13 12.94 -12.88
C PHE A 99 -1.95 11.75 -13.38
N TYR A 100 -1.87 10.67 -12.64
CA TYR A 100 -2.46 9.38 -13.00
C TYR A 100 -3.37 8.93 -11.89
N VAL A 101 -4.48 8.30 -12.25
CA VAL A 101 -5.41 7.66 -11.32
C VAL A 101 -5.71 6.24 -11.76
N SER A 102 -6.02 5.39 -10.79
CA SER A 102 -6.52 4.03 -11.04
C SER A 102 -7.86 3.87 -10.34
N TYR A 103 -8.84 3.33 -11.05
CA TYR A 103 -10.18 3.10 -10.54
C TYR A 103 -10.85 1.90 -11.23
N VAL A 104 -11.89 1.37 -10.61
CA VAL A 104 -12.80 0.43 -11.27
C VAL A 104 -14.01 1.23 -11.76
N ASP A 105 -14.34 1.12 -13.04
CA ASP A 105 -15.48 1.83 -13.63
C ASP A 105 -16.80 1.08 -13.39
N LYS A 106 -17.92 1.71 -13.79
CA LYS A 106 -19.27 1.17 -13.56
C LYS A 106 -19.58 -0.11 -14.32
N ASP A 107 -18.81 -0.44 -15.33
CA ASP A 107 -18.90 -1.66 -16.12
C ASP A 107 -17.96 -2.76 -15.58
N ASN A 108 -17.35 -2.54 -14.40
CA ASN A 108 -16.41 -3.45 -13.71
C ASN A 108 -15.08 -3.65 -14.45
N PHE A 109 -14.60 -2.61 -15.13
CA PHE A 109 -13.27 -2.60 -15.74
C PHE A 109 -12.28 -1.84 -14.86
N SER A 110 -11.07 -2.36 -14.71
CA SER A 110 -9.95 -1.58 -14.20
C SER A 110 -9.51 -0.55 -15.22
N VAL A 111 -9.44 0.69 -14.78
CA VAL A 111 -9.00 1.83 -15.59
C VAL A 111 -7.77 2.46 -14.96
N VAL A 112 -6.76 2.71 -15.77
CA VAL A 112 -5.69 3.66 -15.41
C VAL A 112 -5.74 4.81 -16.38
N ALA A 113 -5.94 6.01 -15.88
CA ALA A 113 -6.11 7.19 -16.68
C ALA A 113 -5.12 8.30 -16.29
N ARG A 114 -4.64 9.03 -17.31
CA ARG A 114 -3.86 10.25 -17.16
C ARG A 114 -4.78 11.45 -17.29
N PHE A 115 -4.59 12.43 -16.41
CA PHE A 115 -5.26 13.74 -16.45
C PHE A 115 -4.24 14.87 -16.45
N PHE A 116 -4.73 16.07 -16.82
CA PHE A 116 -3.97 17.32 -16.79
C PHE A 116 -4.58 18.30 -15.76
N TYR A 117 -3.73 18.84 -14.90
CA TYR A 117 -4.04 19.93 -13.98
C TYR A 117 -3.46 21.24 -14.51
N ASP A 118 -4.33 22.21 -14.78
CA ASP A 118 -3.93 23.55 -15.20
C ASP A 118 -3.50 24.37 -13.96
N ASN A 119 -2.20 24.51 -13.77
CA ASN A 119 -1.62 25.26 -12.65
C ASN A 119 -2.05 26.73 -12.61
N LYS A 120 -2.39 27.34 -13.77
CA LYS A 120 -2.81 28.73 -13.84
C LYS A 120 -4.26 28.90 -13.42
N LYS A 121 -5.10 27.95 -13.81
CA LYS A 121 -6.54 27.97 -13.44
C LYS A 121 -6.80 27.25 -12.12
N GLN A 122 -5.81 26.56 -11.57
CA GLN A 122 -5.93 25.69 -10.39
C GLN A 122 -7.08 24.69 -10.51
N LYS A 123 -7.17 24.02 -11.65
CA LYS A 123 -8.27 23.13 -11.98
C LYS A 123 -7.81 21.97 -12.87
N VAL A 124 -8.37 20.78 -12.59
CA VAL A 124 -8.23 19.62 -13.47
C VAL A 124 -9.13 19.81 -14.71
N ASP A 125 -8.58 19.52 -15.87
CA ASP A 125 -9.35 19.40 -17.11
C ASP A 125 -9.85 17.96 -17.25
N LEU A 126 -11.13 17.71 -16.98
CA LEU A 126 -11.74 16.38 -17.10
C LEU A 126 -11.76 15.86 -18.54
N MET A 127 -11.73 16.76 -19.55
CA MET A 127 -11.67 16.35 -20.95
C MET A 127 -10.26 15.93 -21.39
N SER A 128 -9.27 16.09 -20.52
CA SER A 128 -7.88 15.65 -20.78
C SER A 128 -7.66 14.16 -20.48
N GLU A 129 -8.70 13.42 -20.10
CA GLU A 129 -8.57 12.00 -19.80
C GLU A 129 -7.96 11.22 -20.97
N ILE A 130 -6.87 10.50 -20.68
CA ILE A 130 -6.31 9.51 -21.59
C ILE A 130 -6.21 8.19 -20.82
N ARG A 131 -6.99 7.20 -21.23
CA ARG A 131 -6.95 5.86 -20.65
C ARG A 131 -5.72 5.11 -21.16
N LEU A 132 -4.84 4.72 -20.23
CA LEU A 132 -3.65 3.92 -20.50
C LEU A 132 -3.97 2.43 -20.44
N PHE A 133 -4.83 2.03 -19.48
CA PHE A 133 -5.33 0.68 -19.33
C PHE A 133 -6.84 0.71 -19.18
N HIS A 134 -7.49 -0.29 -19.78
CA HIS A 134 -8.92 -0.56 -19.64
C HIS A 134 -9.16 -2.06 -19.88
N PHE A 135 -9.33 -2.83 -18.81
CA PHE A 135 -9.50 -4.28 -18.90
C PHE A 135 -10.49 -4.79 -17.84
N GLU A 136 -11.17 -5.88 -18.15
CA GLU A 136 -12.20 -6.45 -17.31
C GLU A 136 -11.66 -6.98 -15.99
N GLN A 137 -12.42 -6.72 -14.90
CA GLN A 137 -12.22 -7.39 -13.61
C GLN A 137 -13.23 -8.54 -13.51
N PRO A 138 -12.78 -9.80 -13.41
CA PRO A 138 -13.69 -10.94 -13.37
C PRO A 138 -14.61 -10.92 -12.16
N TYR A 139 -14.13 -10.34 -11.03
CA TYR A 139 -14.87 -10.26 -9.77
C TYR A 139 -14.76 -8.87 -9.15
N GLY A 140 -15.55 -8.61 -8.11
CA GLY A 140 -15.56 -7.31 -7.41
C GLY A 140 -14.46 -7.12 -6.35
N ASN A 141 -13.58 -8.10 -6.17
CA ASN A 141 -12.49 -8.08 -5.20
C ASN A 141 -11.13 -8.32 -5.86
N HIS A 142 -10.03 -8.13 -5.11
CA HIS A 142 -8.64 -8.20 -5.55
C HIS A 142 -8.34 -7.26 -6.73
N ASN A 143 -8.84 -6.04 -6.64
CA ASN A 143 -8.67 -5.06 -7.72
C ASN A 143 -7.29 -4.38 -7.71
N GLY A 144 -6.58 -4.39 -6.57
CA GLY A 144 -5.29 -3.71 -6.44
C GLY A 144 -5.38 -2.22 -6.73
N GLY A 145 -4.75 -1.77 -7.83
CA GLY A 145 -4.91 -0.41 -8.36
C GLY A 145 -3.94 0.62 -7.78
N HIS A 146 -2.91 0.22 -7.03
CA HIS A 146 -1.88 1.15 -6.57
C HIS A 146 -0.97 1.59 -7.72
N LEU A 147 -0.60 2.88 -7.72
CA LEU A 147 0.28 3.52 -8.68
C LEU A 147 1.45 4.20 -7.95
N GLU A 148 2.69 3.97 -8.40
CA GLU A 148 3.86 4.61 -7.82
C GLU A 148 4.94 4.84 -8.89
N PHE A 149 5.61 6.00 -8.85
CA PHE A 149 6.79 6.26 -9.67
C PHE A 149 8.05 5.78 -8.94
N SER A 150 8.86 5.00 -9.64
CA SER A 150 10.16 4.60 -9.10
C SER A 150 11.11 5.80 -9.03
N PRO A 151 11.79 6.03 -7.89
CA PRO A 151 12.77 7.11 -7.75
C PRO A 151 14.06 6.83 -8.55
N LYS A 152 14.22 5.60 -9.07
CA LYS A 152 15.42 5.15 -9.76
C LYS A 152 15.38 5.38 -11.25
N ASP A 153 14.24 5.11 -11.88
CA ASP A 153 14.09 5.14 -13.35
C ASP A 153 12.96 6.08 -13.82
N ASN A 154 12.18 6.64 -12.91
CA ASN A 154 11.00 7.48 -13.16
C ASN A 154 9.92 6.80 -14.01
N TYR A 155 9.92 5.46 -14.11
CA TYR A 155 8.81 4.73 -14.71
C TYR A 155 7.65 4.60 -13.75
N LEU A 156 6.46 4.45 -14.30
CA LEU A 156 5.25 4.20 -13.53
C LEU A 156 5.07 2.69 -13.32
N TYR A 157 4.96 2.31 -12.06
CA TYR A 157 4.63 0.95 -11.65
C TYR A 157 3.17 0.88 -11.21
N LEU A 158 2.51 -0.23 -11.56
CA LEU A 158 1.09 -0.46 -11.33
C LEU A 158 0.90 -1.86 -10.75
N GLY A 159 0.12 -1.99 -9.66
CA GLY A 159 -0.19 -3.28 -9.05
C GLY A 159 -1.65 -3.65 -9.29
N PHE A 160 -1.88 -4.86 -9.80
CA PHE A 160 -3.22 -5.43 -9.95
C PHE A 160 -3.29 -6.79 -9.29
N GLY A 161 -4.41 -7.06 -8.61
CA GLY A 161 -4.69 -8.38 -8.04
C GLY A 161 -5.04 -9.42 -9.10
N ASP A 162 -5.22 -10.66 -8.68
CA ASP A 162 -5.50 -11.83 -9.53
C ASP A 162 -6.89 -11.80 -10.20
N GLY A 163 -7.68 -10.76 -9.93
CA GLY A 163 -9.03 -10.57 -10.47
C GLY A 163 -10.14 -11.06 -9.55
N GLY A 164 -9.79 -11.66 -8.40
CA GLY A 164 -10.73 -11.97 -7.34
C GLY A 164 -11.20 -13.41 -7.26
N SER A 165 -12.26 -13.63 -6.47
CA SER A 165 -12.75 -14.93 -6.02
C SER A 165 -11.75 -15.64 -5.09
N SER A 166 -12.02 -16.91 -4.76
CA SER A 166 -11.16 -17.72 -3.90
C SER A 166 -10.21 -18.57 -4.74
N GLY A 167 -8.91 -18.58 -4.40
CA GLY A 167 -7.93 -19.48 -4.98
C GLY A 167 -7.61 -19.22 -6.46
N ASP A 168 -7.76 -17.99 -6.94
CA ASP A 168 -7.46 -17.59 -8.33
C ASP A 168 -7.97 -18.64 -9.35
N PRO A 169 -9.29 -18.74 -9.56
CA PRO A 169 -9.88 -19.86 -10.33
C PRO A 169 -9.44 -19.88 -11.79
N GLN A 170 -9.08 -18.72 -12.36
CA GLN A 170 -8.57 -18.61 -13.72
C GLN A 170 -7.05 -18.77 -13.83
N ASN A 171 -6.32 -18.91 -12.71
CA ASN A 171 -4.87 -18.95 -12.65
C ASN A 171 -4.19 -17.69 -13.23
N ASN A 172 -4.85 -16.54 -13.05
CA ASN A 172 -4.41 -15.27 -13.59
C ASN A 172 -3.03 -14.86 -13.08
N ALA A 173 -2.74 -15.09 -11.80
CA ALA A 173 -1.47 -14.68 -11.20
C ALA A 173 -0.24 -15.31 -11.89
N GLN A 174 -0.36 -16.54 -12.41
CA GLN A 174 0.69 -17.26 -13.12
C GLN A 174 0.61 -17.11 -14.66
N ASP A 175 -0.50 -16.62 -15.19
CA ASP A 175 -0.69 -16.41 -16.63
C ASP A 175 -0.09 -15.07 -17.09
N LEU A 176 0.98 -15.11 -17.89
CA LEU A 176 1.70 -13.92 -18.36
C LEU A 176 1.04 -13.25 -19.59
N SER A 177 -0.10 -13.76 -20.06
CA SER A 177 -0.87 -13.17 -21.16
C SER A 177 -1.92 -12.14 -20.73
N ASN A 178 -2.07 -11.89 -19.39
CA ASN A 178 -2.98 -10.92 -18.83
C ASN A 178 -2.32 -10.03 -17.76
N PHE A 179 -2.99 -8.96 -17.33
CA PHE A 179 -2.48 -7.97 -16.36
C PHE A 179 -2.76 -8.33 -14.90
N LEU A 180 -3.55 -9.37 -14.64
CA LEU A 180 -4.01 -9.71 -13.28
C LEU A 180 -2.95 -10.47 -12.49
N GLY A 181 -2.81 -10.18 -11.18
CA GLY A 181 -1.82 -10.76 -10.29
C GLY A 181 -0.38 -10.30 -10.57
N LYS A 182 -0.21 -9.02 -10.95
CA LYS A 182 1.06 -8.48 -11.50
C LYS A 182 1.46 -7.15 -10.86
N ILE A 183 2.76 -6.89 -10.91
CA ILE A 183 3.31 -5.54 -10.97
C ILE A 183 3.70 -5.27 -12.42
N LEU A 184 3.12 -4.24 -13.02
CA LEU A 184 3.44 -3.75 -14.36
C LEU A 184 4.38 -2.57 -14.27
N ARG A 185 5.18 -2.33 -15.33
CA ARG A 185 6.08 -1.17 -15.45
C ARG A 185 6.02 -0.58 -16.85
N ILE A 186 5.75 0.72 -16.90
CA ILE A 186 5.60 1.48 -18.16
C ILE A 186 6.37 2.79 -18.12
N ASP A 187 6.80 3.26 -19.29
CA ASP A 187 7.36 4.60 -19.51
C ASP A 187 6.27 5.53 -20.05
N ILE A 188 5.94 6.55 -19.27
CA ILE A 188 4.90 7.54 -19.58
C ILE A 188 5.44 8.78 -20.29
N ASN A 189 6.73 8.85 -20.63
CA ASN A 189 7.34 9.96 -21.34
C ASN A 189 7.00 9.90 -22.84
N THR A 190 5.73 10.17 -23.12
CA THR A 190 5.16 10.13 -24.47
C THR A 190 4.00 11.11 -24.57
N GLU A 191 3.71 11.60 -25.77
CA GLU A 191 2.59 12.52 -26.00
C GLU A 191 1.23 11.83 -25.75
N SER A 192 1.13 10.55 -26.10
CA SER A 192 -0.09 9.76 -25.91
C SER A 192 0.25 8.32 -25.52
N GLY A 193 -0.57 7.72 -24.63
CA GLY A 193 -0.36 6.36 -24.16
C GLY A 193 0.89 6.19 -23.30
N TYR A 194 1.60 5.10 -23.50
CA TYR A 194 2.86 4.75 -22.82
C TYR A 194 3.80 3.99 -23.78
N LYS A 195 5.03 3.77 -23.33
CA LYS A 195 6.02 2.90 -24.00
C LYS A 195 6.45 1.80 -23.05
N ILE A 196 6.97 0.72 -23.62
CA ILE A 196 7.57 -0.36 -22.84
C ILE A 196 9.06 -0.06 -22.63
N PRO A 197 9.53 0.04 -21.37
CA PRO A 197 10.95 0.17 -21.08
C PRO A 197 11.77 -0.95 -21.73
N ALA A 198 12.96 -0.63 -22.24
CA ALA A 198 13.81 -1.63 -22.89
C ALA A 198 14.27 -2.74 -21.93
N SER A 199 14.27 -2.46 -20.64
CA SER A 199 14.66 -3.38 -19.57
C SER A 199 13.49 -4.16 -18.95
N ASN A 200 12.29 -4.12 -19.56
CA ASN A 200 11.21 -5.00 -19.09
C ASN A 200 11.54 -6.46 -19.47
N PRO A 201 11.32 -7.41 -18.54
CA PRO A 201 11.80 -8.78 -18.68
C PRO A 201 11.18 -9.54 -19.85
N TYR A 202 9.94 -9.22 -20.22
CA TYR A 202 9.19 -9.93 -21.26
C TYR A 202 9.04 -9.15 -22.56
N LYS A 203 9.76 -8.03 -22.68
CA LYS A 203 9.69 -7.21 -23.90
C LYS A 203 10.04 -7.99 -25.16
N ASN A 204 9.10 -8.01 -26.11
CA ASN A 204 9.15 -8.75 -27.37
C ASN A 204 9.19 -10.29 -27.20
N GLU A 205 8.78 -10.84 -26.03
CA GLU A 205 8.56 -12.26 -25.88
C GLU A 205 7.16 -12.64 -26.38
N GLN A 206 7.08 -13.74 -27.16
CA GLN A 206 5.81 -14.23 -27.66
C GLN A 206 4.94 -14.73 -26.50
N ASP A 207 3.63 -14.50 -26.59
CA ASP A 207 2.60 -14.95 -25.64
C ASP A 207 2.73 -14.40 -24.22
N LYS A 208 3.51 -13.30 -24.01
CA LYS A 208 3.63 -12.59 -22.75
C LYS A 208 3.42 -11.09 -22.96
N LEU A 209 2.86 -10.43 -21.96
CA LEU A 209 2.68 -8.98 -21.99
C LEU A 209 3.98 -8.26 -21.64
N ASP A 210 4.36 -7.34 -22.51
CA ASP A 210 5.58 -6.54 -22.42
C ASP A 210 5.66 -5.67 -21.15
N GLU A 211 4.50 -5.33 -20.56
CA GLU A 211 4.36 -4.47 -19.37
C GLU A 211 4.76 -5.16 -18.08
N ILE A 212 4.73 -6.50 -18.02
CA ILE A 212 4.94 -7.25 -16.80
C ILE A 212 6.36 -7.07 -16.27
N TRP A 213 6.46 -6.66 -14.97
CA TRP A 213 7.70 -6.55 -14.22
C TRP A 213 7.90 -7.69 -13.22
N ALA A 214 6.83 -8.04 -12.48
CA ALA A 214 6.76 -9.17 -11.56
C ALA A 214 5.34 -9.75 -11.58
N TYR A 215 5.19 -10.98 -11.12
CA TYR A 215 3.94 -11.74 -11.17
C TYR A 215 3.79 -12.73 -10.01
N GLY A 216 2.68 -13.46 -9.99
CA GLY A 216 2.41 -14.41 -8.92
C GLY A 216 1.98 -13.73 -7.63
N LEU A 217 1.26 -12.62 -7.73
CA LEU A 217 0.68 -11.87 -6.62
C LEU A 217 -0.83 -12.13 -6.55
N ARG A 218 -1.39 -12.11 -5.34
CA ARG A 218 -2.82 -12.28 -5.13
C ARG A 218 -3.58 -10.95 -5.18
N ASN A 219 -3.25 -10.04 -4.29
CA ASN A 219 -3.84 -8.70 -4.23
C ASN A 219 -2.82 -7.71 -3.65
N PRO A 220 -1.85 -7.25 -4.47
CA PRO A 220 -0.84 -6.28 -4.05
C PRO A 220 -1.52 -4.94 -3.75
N TRP A 221 -1.95 -4.78 -2.49
CA TRP A 221 -2.79 -3.65 -2.09
C TRP A 221 -2.03 -2.34 -2.11
N ARG A 222 -0.92 -2.26 -1.34
CA ARG A 222 -0.02 -1.09 -1.40
C ARG A 222 1.41 -1.55 -1.54
N PHE A 223 2.13 -0.80 -2.35
CA PHE A 223 3.58 -0.95 -2.47
C PHE A 223 4.26 0.41 -2.45
N SER A 224 5.53 0.44 -2.14
CA SER A 224 6.33 1.65 -2.11
C SER A 224 7.79 1.37 -2.45
N PHE A 225 8.46 2.37 -2.96
CA PHE A 225 9.91 2.32 -3.15
C PHE A 225 10.64 2.93 -1.96
N ASP A 226 11.69 2.27 -1.51
CA ASP A 226 12.69 2.92 -0.67
C ASP A 226 13.40 4.03 -1.49
N LYS A 227 13.23 5.27 -1.09
CA LYS A 227 13.77 6.43 -1.82
C LYS A 227 15.30 6.46 -1.92
N ILE A 228 16.03 5.75 -1.05
CA ILE A 228 17.49 5.75 -1.04
C ILE A 228 18.06 4.71 -2.00
N ASN A 229 17.58 3.47 -1.93
CA ASN A 229 18.14 2.35 -2.71
C ASN A 229 17.27 1.91 -3.88
N GLY A 230 16.00 2.33 -3.92
CA GLY A 230 15.04 1.99 -4.96
C GLY A 230 14.45 0.57 -4.85
N ASP A 231 14.63 -0.11 -3.72
CA ASP A 231 13.99 -1.40 -3.47
C ASP A 231 12.47 -1.23 -3.37
N LEU A 232 11.72 -2.13 -3.98
CA LEU A 232 10.27 -2.15 -3.95
C LEU A 232 9.77 -3.08 -2.85
N TYR A 233 8.90 -2.57 -1.97
CA TYR A 233 8.21 -3.32 -0.92
C TYR A 233 6.73 -3.40 -1.25
N ILE A 234 6.14 -4.60 -1.13
CA ILE A 234 4.76 -4.89 -1.54
C ILE A 234 4.06 -5.58 -0.38
N GLY A 235 2.90 -5.05 0.04
CA GLY A 235 1.94 -5.79 0.88
C GLY A 235 0.99 -6.56 -0.02
N ASP A 236 1.06 -7.88 0.02
CA ASP A 236 0.20 -8.76 -0.76
C ASP A 236 -0.77 -9.52 0.15
N VAL A 237 -2.06 -9.31 -0.05
CA VAL A 237 -3.12 -9.84 0.83
C VAL A 237 -3.33 -11.32 0.58
N GLY A 238 -3.18 -12.12 1.63
CA GLY A 238 -3.34 -13.56 1.60
C GLY A 238 -4.78 -14.06 1.43
N GLN A 239 -4.94 -15.36 1.24
CA GLN A 239 -6.26 -15.98 1.01
C GLN A 239 -6.94 -16.40 2.31
N TYR A 240 -6.25 -17.19 3.14
CA TYR A 240 -6.83 -17.80 4.34
C TYR A 240 -5.93 -17.75 5.56
N LEU A 241 -4.63 -18.00 5.39
CA LEU A 241 -3.75 -18.34 6.50
C LEU A 241 -2.60 -17.36 6.70
N TRP A 242 -2.12 -16.70 5.64
CA TRP A 242 -0.91 -15.90 5.70
C TRP A 242 -1.03 -14.60 4.94
N GLU A 243 -0.71 -13.50 5.62
CA GLU A 243 -0.46 -12.19 5.02
C GLU A 243 1.04 -12.03 4.80
N GLU A 244 1.46 -11.31 3.74
CA GLU A 244 2.86 -11.25 3.39
C GLU A 244 3.36 -9.87 2.96
N ILE A 245 4.65 -9.63 3.26
CA ILE A 245 5.42 -8.51 2.74
C ILE A 245 6.48 -9.06 1.78
N ASN A 246 6.39 -8.65 0.54
CA ASN A 246 7.30 -8.98 -0.53
C ASN A 246 8.30 -7.85 -0.78
N LYS A 247 9.46 -8.21 -1.36
CA LYS A 247 10.50 -7.25 -1.73
C LYS A 247 11.14 -7.60 -3.07
N ILE A 248 11.37 -6.58 -3.89
CA ILE A 248 12.20 -6.66 -5.10
C ILE A 248 13.37 -5.68 -4.94
N SER A 249 14.59 -6.18 -5.06
CA SER A 249 15.76 -5.29 -5.08
C SER A 249 15.77 -4.44 -6.37
N SER A 250 16.27 -3.23 -6.30
CA SER A 250 16.17 -2.24 -7.40
C SER A 250 16.82 -2.64 -8.72
N ASN A 251 17.62 -3.72 -8.73
CA ASN A 251 18.28 -4.30 -9.90
C ASN A 251 17.68 -5.65 -10.32
N GLU A 252 16.60 -6.09 -9.71
CA GLU A 252 15.91 -7.35 -10.00
C GLU A 252 14.60 -7.11 -10.74
N SER A 253 14.22 -8.09 -11.54
CA SER A 253 12.95 -8.16 -12.28
C SER A 253 12.62 -9.62 -12.58
N ASN A 254 11.50 -9.91 -13.22
CA ASN A 254 11.08 -11.27 -13.54
C ASN A 254 10.88 -12.13 -12.28
N ILE A 255 10.36 -11.52 -11.23
CA ILE A 255 10.10 -12.20 -9.96
C ILE A 255 8.74 -12.85 -9.99
N ASN A 256 8.68 -14.15 -9.62
CA ASN A 256 7.44 -14.87 -9.36
C ASN A 256 7.26 -15.04 -7.85
N PHE A 257 6.25 -14.41 -7.27
CA PHE A 257 5.94 -14.51 -5.83
C PHE A 257 5.13 -15.74 -5.46
N GLY A 258 4.70 -16.53 -6.44
CA GLY A 258 4.23 -17.90 -6.23
C GLY A 258 2.73 -18.08 -6.05
N TRP A 259 1.91 -17.03 -5.93
CA TRP A 259 0.46 -17.21 -5.89
C TRP A 259 -0.04 -17.78 -7.24
N LYS A 260 -0.87 -18.84 -7.30
CA LYS A 260 -1.54 -19.56 -6.19
C LYS A 260 -0.85 -20.91 -5.88
N ILE A 261 0.41 -21.06 -6.13
CA ILE A 261 1.18 -22.25 -5.73
C ILE A 261 1.50 -22.15 -4.23
N MET A 262 1.80 -20.94 -3.79
CA MET A 262 2.15 -20.60 -2.42
C MET A 262 1.19 -19.55 -1.84
N GLU A 263 1.02 -19.57 -0.51
CA GLU A 263 0.51 -18.49 0.32
C GLU A 263 1.53 -18.24 1.44
N GLY A 264 2.21 -17.09 1.42
CA GLY A 264 3.38 -16.88 2.25
C GLY A 264 4.51 -17.86 1.94
N ASN A 265 5.10 -18.45 2.98
CA ASN A 265 6.13 -19.49 2.86
C ASN A 265 5.56 -20.91 2.73
N HIS A 266 4.24 -21.05 2.55
CA HIS A 266 3.52 -22.32 2.63
C HIS A 266 2.90 -22.68 1.29
N CYS A 267 2.83 -23.99 0.99
CA CYS A 267 2.09 -24.46 -0.17
C CYS A 267 0.59 -24.21 0.02
N TYR A 268 -0.07 -23.61 -0.99
CA TYR A 268 -1.50 -23.33 -0.93
C TYR A 268 -2.32 -24.62 -1.13
N GLU A 269 -3.23 -24.91 -0.20
CA GLU A 269 -4.16 -26.08 -0.23
C GLU A 269 -3.52 -27.46 -0.41
N THR A 270 -2.20 -27.58 -0.24
CA THR A 270 -1.47 -28.87 -0.36
C THR A 270 -0.28 -28.90 0.61
N GLU A 271 0.12 -30.10 1.05
CA GLU A 271 1.29 -30.25 1.91
C GLU A 271 2.62 -30.06 1.15
N VAL A 272 2.66 -30.33 -0.15
CA VAL A 272 3.86 -30.28 -0.99
C VAL A 272 3.53 -29.65 -2.34
N CYS A 273 4.34 -28.68 -2.74
CA CYS A 273 4.23 -28.00 -4.04
C CYS A 273 5.62 -27.77 -4.66
N ASN A 274 5.68 -27.53 -5.97
CA ASN A 274 6.91 -27.14 -6.62
C ASN A 274 7.18 -25.65 -6.34
N GLN A 275 8.30 -25.36 -5.68
CA GLN A 275 8.76 -24.02 -5.32
C GLN A 275 9.91 -23.51 -6.20
N ASP A 276 10.29 -24.25 -7.26
CA ASP A 276 11.38 -23.85 -8.14
C ASP A 276 11.07 -22.53 -8.84
N GLY A 277 12.00 -21.58 -8.75
CA GLY A 277 11.86 -20.24 -9.35
C GLY A 277 10.89 -19.30 -8.64
N LEU A 278 10.33 -19.70 -7.48
CA LEU A 278 9.47 -18.85 -6.66
C LEU A 278 10.29 -18.04 -5.65
N THR A 279 9.87 -16.80 -5.44
CA THR A 279 10.48 -15.88 -4.46
C THR A 279 9.62 -15.82 -3.22
N LYS A 280 10.22 -16.08 -2.06
CA LYS A 280 9.55 -16.05 -0.76
C LYS A 280 9.40 -14.62 -0.25
N PRO A 281 8.34 -14.33 0.54
CA PRO A 281 8.21 -13.05 1.22
C PRO A 281 9.35 -12.83 2.22
N ILE A 282 9.67 -11.56 2.46
CA ILE A 282 10.65 -11.17 3.51
C ILE A 282 10.04 -11.18 4.91
N PHE A 283 8.71 -11.20 4.99
CA PHE A 283 7.96 -11.31 6.23
C PHE A 283 6.55 -11.84 5.95
N GLU A 284 6.04 -12.66 6.84
CA GLU A 284 4.65 -13.14 6.84
C GLU A 284 4.08 -13.16 8.25
N TYR A 285 2.76 -13.10 8.37
CA TYR A 285 2.06 -13.25 9.63
C TYR A 285 0.72 -13.97 9.44
N PRO A 286 0.20 -14.65 10.51
CA PRO A 286 -1.06 -15.37 10.41
C PRO A 286 -2.24 -14.47 10.06
N SER A 287 -3.04 -14.91 9.10
CA SER A 287 -4.29 -14.30 8.68
C SER A 287 -5.49 -15.09 9.19
N ASP A 288 -6.62 -14.42 9.42
CA ASP A 288 -7.92 -15.03 9.63
C ASP A 288 -8.94 -14.38 8.69
N ALA A 289 -9.06 -14.93 7.48
CA ALA A 289 -9.96 -14.41 6.46
C ALA A 289 -11.44 -14.44 6.89
N SER A 290 -11.82 -15.31 7.83
CA SER A 290 -13.19 -15.33 8.38
C SER A 290 -13.53 -14.04 9.12
N TYR A 291 -12.50 -13.36 9.61
CA TYR A 291 -12.62 -12.07 10.27
C TYR A 291 -12.97 -10.94 9.29
N ALA A 292 -12.48 -10.96 8.08
CA ALA A 292 -12.78 -9.94 7.06
C ALA A 292 -14.29 -9.84 6.80
N PHE A 293 -15.01 -10.97 6.81
CA PHE A 293 -16.45 -11.00 6.62
C PHE A 293 -17.25 -10.55 7.85
N SER A 294 -16.62 -10.50 9.01
CA SER A 294 -17.27 -10.16 10.27
C SER A 294 -16.92 -8.76 10.79
N LEU A 295 -16.22 -7.91 10.01
CA LEU A 295 -15.84 -6.52 10.36
C LEU A 295 -17.00 -5.66 10.88
N MET A 296 -18.23 -6.02 10.55
CA MET A 296 -19.43 -5.29 10.95
C MET A 296 -19.91 -5.62 12.37
N ASN A 297 -19.40 -6.68 13.05
CA ASN A 297 -20.01 -7.19 14.29
C ASN A 297 -19.03 -7.70 15.36
N ILE A 298 -17.80 -7.19 15.51
CA ILE A 298 -16.76 -7.97 16.15
C ILE A 298 -16.36 -7.54 17.54
N ASN A 299 -16.48 -8.53 18.46
CA ASN A 299 -15.79 -8.65 19.73
C ASN A 299 -14.74 -9.79 19.73
N GLN A 300 -14.04 -10.07 18.64
CA GLN A 300 -13.03 -11.12 18.66
C GLN A 300 -11.69 -10.57 19.16
N LYS A 301 -11.21 -11.16 20.28
CA LYS A 301 -10.04 -10.68 21.02
C LYS A 301 -8.71 -11.24 20.50
N ASN A 302 -8.70 -12.22 19.59
CA ASN A 302 -7.53 -13.04 19.29
C ASN A 302 -7.17 -13.13 17.81
N VAL A 303 -7.65 -12.23 16.95
CA VAL A 303 -7.24 -12.20 15.53
C VAL A 303 -5.88 -11.51 15.40
N TYR A 304 -4.95 -12.15 14.70
CA TYR A 304 -3.62 -11.59 14.48
C TYR A 304 -3.61 -10.59 13.33
N GLY A 305 -4.25 -10.93 12.22
CA GLY A 305 -4.46 -10.11 11.05
C GLY A 305 -5.51 -10.68 10.10
N CYS A 306 -5.86 -9.98 9.03
CA CYS A 306 -6.71 -10.47 7.96
C CYS A 306 -6.50 -9.79 6.61
N SER A 307 -5.74 -8.70 6.55
CA SER A 307 -5.46 -7.98 5.30
C SER A 307 -4.30 -7.03 5.50
N VAL A 308 -3.15 -7.40 4.98
CA VAL A 308 -1.96 -6.55 5.02
C VAL A 308 -2.19 -5.29 4.20
N THR A 309 -1.85 -4.15 4.79
CA THR A 309 -1.99 -2.85 4.11
C THR A 309 -0.77 -2.49 3.27
N GLY A 310 0.42 -3.02 3.61
CA GLY A 310 1.69 -2.51 3.10
C GLY A 310 2.09 -1.21 3.81
N GLY A 311 3.09 -0.51 3.29
CA GLY A 311 3.61 0.69 3.96
C GLY A 311 4.84 1.28 3.30
N TYR A 312 5.73 1.91 4.09
CA TYR A 312 6.90 2.65 3.60
C TYR A 312 8.15 2.40 4.46
N VAL A 313 9.32 2.43 3.84
CA VAL A 313 10.59 2.56 4.58
C VAL A 313 10.71 4.01 5.07
N TYR A 314 10.82 4.22 6.39
CA TYR A 314 10.97 5.55 6.93
C TYR A 314 12.33 6.17 6.54
N ARG A 315 12.27 7.31 5.87
CA ARG A 315 13.42 8.07 5.39
C ARG A 315 13.40 9.55 5.83
N GLY A 316 12.48 9.89 6.75
CA GLY A 316 12.47 11.18 7.42
C GLY A 316 13.67 11.38 8.32
N ASN A 317 13.84 12.60 8.80
CA ASN A 317 14.97 12.98 9.67
C ASN A 317 14.54 13.38 11.09
N LYS A 318 13.24 13.31 11.40
CA LYS A 318 12.72 13.71 12.71
C LYS A 318 12.73 12.59 13.75
N ILE A 319 12.65 11.31 13.32
CA ILE A 319 12.52 10.15 14.21
C ILE A 319 13.63 9.14 13.89
N ASN A 320 14.77 9.30 14.54
CA ASN A 320 15.95 8.46 14.31
C ASN A 320 15.68 6.97 14.55
N ASP A 321 14.84 6.64 15.53
CA ASP A 321 14.53 5.25 15.90
C ASP A 321 13.77 4.49 14.80
N LEU A 322 13.14 5.20 13.86
CA LEU A 322 12.45 4.62 12.72
C LEU A 322 13.30 4.55 11.45
N SER A 323 14.48 5.21 11.43
CA SER A 323 15.30 5.33 10.23
C SER A 323 15.67 3.97 9.63
N GLY A 324 15.27 3.74 8.36
CA GLY A 324 15.51 2.51 7.62
C GLY A 324 14.60 1.34 7.97
N LEU A 325 13.63 1.52 8.85
CA LEU A 325 12.61 0.52 9.13
C LEU A 325 11.44 0.66 8.15
N TYR A 326 10.92 -0.46 7.68
CA TYR A 326 9.70 -0.52 6.91
C TYR A 326 8.50 -0.57 7.87
N LEU A 327 7.65 0.44 7.83
CA LEU A 327 6.41 0.50 8.61
C LEU A 327 5.26 0.00 7.77
N PHE A 328 4.46 -0.92 8.32
CA PHE A 328 3.29 -1.49 7.66
C PHE A 328 2.18 -1.80 8.67
N SER A 329 0.99 -2.13 8.19
CA SER A 329 -0.20 -2.34 9.01
C SER A 329 -1.05 -3.49 8.50
N ASP A 330 -1.99 -3.91 9.34
CA ASP A 330 -3.12 -4.77 8.98
C ASP A 330 -4.43 -3.96 9.07
N PHE A 331 -5.23 -4.02 8.01
CA PHE A 331 -6.47 -3.26 7.89
C PHE A 331 -7.51 -3.63 8.95
N CYS A 332 -7.65 -4.92 9.26
CA CYS A 332 -8.70 -5.41 10.13
C CYS A 332 -8.45 -5.14 11.60
N THR A 333 -7.21 -5.28 12.01
CA THR A 333 -6.80 -5.17 13.41
C THR A 333 -6.30 -3.78 13.76
N GLY A 334 -5.87 -3.00 12.76
CA GLY A 334 -5.22 -1.71 12.94
C GLY A 334 -3.85 -1.83 13.60
N LYS A 335 -3.27 -3.02 13.65
CA LYS A 335 -1.90 -3.20 14.14
C LYS A 335 -0.92 -2.55 13.20
N ILE A 336 0.09 -1.90 13.76
CA ILE A 336 1.19 -1.28 13.04
C ILE A 336 2.50 -1.91 13.50
N TRP A 337 3.30 -2.35 12.55
CA TRP A 337 4.62 -2.91 12.83
C TRP A 337 5.72 -2.11 12.11
N SER A 338 6.92 -2.16 12.67
CA SER A 338 8.14 -1.87 11.95
C SER A 338 8.89 -3.16 11.66
N LEU A 339 9.40 -3.31 10.45
CA LEU A 339 10.25 -4.40 10.01
C LEU A 339 11.64 -3.85 9.69
N ASN A 340 12.67 -4.44 10.29
CA ASN A 340 14.03 -4.21 9.83
C ASN A 340 14.30 -5.14 8.62
N PRO A 341 14.39 -4.61 7.40
CA PRO A 341 14.43 -5.44 6.19
C PRO A 341 15.74 -6.23 6.01
N VAL A 342 16.76 -5.91 6.80
CA VAL A 342 18.05 -6.62 6.78
C VAL A 342 18.06 -7.75 7.82
N LYS A 343 17.48 -7.51 8.99
CA LYS A 343 17.50 -8.46 10.12
C LYS A 343 16.27 -9.36 10.17
N GLY A 344 15.19 -9.03 9.44
CA GLY A 344 13.92 -9.74 9.51
C GLY A 344 13.20 -9.62 10.87
N VAL A 345 13.56 -8.63 11.69
CA VAL A 345 12.99 -8.42 13.03
C VAL A 345 11.89 -7.37 12.97
N THR A 346 10.75 -7.70 13.59
CA THR A 346 9.60 -6.80 13.70
C THR A 346 9.41 -6.30 15.12
N ASN A 347 8.87 -5.08 15.26
CA ASN A 347 8.38 -4.54 16.52
C ASN A 347 6.95 -4.04 16.35
N ASP A 348 6.09 -4.33 17.34
CA ASP A 348 4.72 -3.80 17.39
C ASP A 348 4.76 -2.33 17.85
N LEU A 349 4.36 -1.42 16.97
CA LEU A 349 4.30 0.03 17.22
C LEU A 349 2.88 0.49 17.60
N THR A 350 1.89 -0.39 17.54
CA THR A 350 0.47 -0.05 17.77
C THR A 350 0.23 0.66 19.11
N PRO A 351 0.80 0.19 20.23
CA PRO A 351 0.58 0.85 21.52
C PRO A 351 1.07 2.30 21.54
N HIS A 352 2.11 2.61 20.76
CA HIS A 352 2.74 3.91 20.72
C HIS A 352 2.05 4.88 19.77
N LEU A 353 1.47 4.37 18.66
CA LEU A 353 0.90 5.19 17.61
C LEU A 353 -0.61 5.42 17.78
N LEU A 354 -1.38 4.37 18.03
CA LEU A 354 -2.84 4.45 18.02
C LEU A 354 -3.47 4.07 19.36
N GLY A 355 -2.67 3.60 20.32
CA GLY A 355 -3.15 3.11 21.63
C GLY A 355 -4.08 1.90 21.46
N ASN A 356 -5.17 1.89 22.23
CA ASN A 356 -6.14 0.76 22.22
C ASN A 356 -7.31 0.99 21.26
N LYS A 357 -7.24 1.97 20.35
CA LYS A 357 -8.31 2.21 19.37
C LYS A 357 -8.25 1.17 18.26
N LYS A 358 -9.41 0.64 17.87
CA LYS A 358 -9.52 -0.15 16.64
C LYS A 358 -9.59 0.84 15.48
N ASN A 359 -8.58 0.83 14.64
CA ASN A 359 -8.51 1.69 13.47
C ASN A 359 -8.36 0.78 12.24
N MET A 360 -9.16 1.01 11.22
CA MET A 360 -8.99 0.36 9.91
C MET A 360 -7.98 1.18 9.10
N ILE A 361 -6.72 0.78 9.11
CA ILE A 361 -5.67 1.50 8.39
C ILE A 361 -5.67 1.05 6.94
N SER A 362 -6.11 1.93 6.04
CA SER A 362 -6.22 1.64 4.61
C SER A 362 -4.91 1.83 3.87
N SER A 363 -4.00 2.67 4.37
CA SER A 363 -2.75 3.00 3.71
C SER A 363 -1.82 3.80 4.63
N PHE A 364 -0.62 4.00 4.13
CA PHE A 364 0.32 5.03 4.59
C PHE A 364 0.57 6.04 3.48
N GLY A 365 1.21 7.16 3.83
CA GLY A 365 1.75 8.11 2.89
C GLY A 365 3.07 8.67 3.38
N GLU A 366 3.87 9.21 2.46
CA GLU A 366 5.16 9.79 2.73
C GLU A 366 5.21 11.20 2.13
N ASP A 367 5.55 12.20 2.95
CA ASP A 367 5.69 13.58 2.48
C ASP A 367 7.06 13.83 1.80
N ILE A 368 7.25 15.04 1.28
CA ILE A 368 8.48 15.40 0.56
C ILE A 368 9.73 15.38 1.45
N TYR A 369 9.56 15.34 2.77
CA TYR A 369 10.64 15.26 3.75
C TYR A 369 10.90 13.82 4.23
N GLY A 370 10.14 12.84 3.74
CA GLY A 370 10.22 11.44 4.15
C GLY A 370 9.49 11.12 5.46
N GLU A 371 8.67 12.05 5.97
CA GLU A 371 7.86 11.84 7.16
C GLU A 371 6.58 11.06 6.81
N LEU A 372 6.17 10.13 7.67
CA LEU A 372 5.09 9.20 7.37
C LEU A 372 3.74 9.64 7.95
N TYR A 373 2.71 9.29 7.21
CA TYR A 373 1.31 9.50 7.53
C TYR A 373 0.56 8.18 7.53
N ILE A 374 -0.44 8.06 8.41
CA ILE A 374 -1.35 6.94 8.53
C ILE A 374 -2.70 7.39 7.99
N VAL A 375 -3.27 6.61 7.07
CA VAL A 375 -4.59 6.85 6.48
C VAL A 375 -5.57 5.87 7.11
N GLU A 376 -6.54 6.39 7.85
CA GLU A 376 -7.58 5.61 8.49
C GLU A 376 -8.85 5.64 7.66
N PHE A 377 -9.37 4.46 7.30
CA PHE A 377 -10.53 4.30 6.41
C PHE A 377 -11.80 4.99 6.90
N SER A 378 -11.93 5.18 8.22
CA SER A 378 -13.08 5.90 8.82
C SER A 378 -13.07 7.41 8.57
N GLY A 379 -11.97 7.98 8.03
CA GLY A 379 -11.94 9.36 7.58
C GLY A 379 -10.85 10.24 8.17
N SER A 380 -9.90 9.70 8.92
CA SER A 380 -8.85 10.48 9.59
C SER A 380 -7.48 10.24 8.96
N ILE A 381 -6.64 11.28 8.95
CA ILE A 381 -5.25 11.24 8.52
C ILE A 381 -4.38 11.68 9.69
N TYR A 382 -3.43 10.83 10.07
CA TYR A 382 -2.48 11.13 11.14
C TYR A 382 -1.06 11.24 10.58
N LYS A 383 -0.25 12.10 11.18
CA LYS A 383 1.19 12.15 10.95
C LYS A 383 1.91 11.47 12.11
N ILE A 384 2.98 10.74 11.82
CA ILE A 384 3.90 10.23 12.85
C ILE A 384 4.90 11.35 13.15
N VAL A 385 4.97 11.75 14.42
CA VAL A 385 5.79 12.88 14.88
C VAL A 385 6.61 12.49 16.11
N PRO A 386 7.73 13.18 16.41
CA PRO A 386 8.44 13.01 17.67
C PRO A 386 7.52 13.28 18.87
N SER A 387 7.73 12.54 19.98
CA SER A 387 6.90 12.68 21.19
C SER A 387 6.94 14.07 21.85
N ASN A 388 8.01 14.83 21.58
CA ASN A 388 8.22 16.19 22.08
C ASN A 388 7.67 17.30 21.17
N GLU A 389 7.13 17.00 20.02
CA GLU A 389 6.29 17.87 19.19
C GLU A 389 4.81 17.76 19.59
#